data_40b7e4eb2597d8e23952d325cb102c8a
#
_entry.id   40b7e4eb2597d8e23952d325cb102c8a
#
_cell.length_a   1.000
_cell.length_b   1.000
_cell.length_c   1.000
_cell.angle_alpha   90.00
_cell.angle_beta   90.00
_cell.angle_gamma   90.00
#
_symmetry.space_group_name_H-M   'P 1'
#
loop_
_entity.id
_entity.type
_entity.pdbx_description
1 polymer ?
#
loop_
_entity_poly.entity_id
_entity_poly.type
_entity_poly.pdbx_seq_one_letter_code
_entity_poly.pdbx_strand_id
1 'polypeptide(L)'
;MGHTQKQQYVSRPSLSVQEWLDLPFRLLIWAPIQLTINLVRGILTAIWRRLPLRPYIACAAIRMFLYTFSPAQIQLFSPPTMDTYKAWIRRRRSNARESGDSELMEQLKEDIEVLPDGRSHILWIGDRHRATRFVYFFHGGGYIAPAIPGHMEWCLQAYVLASRHAPLRAGNTTTTTSSRDKVAVAVLQYTLAPQARFPTQLCQAASGLAHLLRAGVRPSQLVVGGDSAGGNLAAQLLGHLLHPYPLAERVVLDEPLAGAFLVSPFVSRNVRARSFVDGRPCDMLSEGIFDGPSREMFHERPAGLMGVLFPRWGGLVETKEFREGRGWALMADVDEKWLDGMGSIVRKVYVTCGKHEILRDQGIEIAESIRARNPDVEVKLEVAEKEAHDFILLEGQRQSVGDATTRMRTWFSRVWS
;
A
#
# COMPACT_ATOMS: atom_id res chain seq x y z
N MET A 1 -14.90 -34.52 -14.72
CA MET A 1 -14.04 -34.79 -13.56
C MET A 1 -13.47 -33.47 -13.08
N GLY A 2 -14.10 -32.87 -12.07
CA GLY A 2 -13.69 -31.57 -11.54
C GLY A 2 -12.50 -31.72 -10.60
N HIS A 3 -11.33 -31.31 -11.02
CA HIS A 3 -10.21 -31.13 -10.11
C HIS A 3 -10.49 -29.90 -9.24
N THR A 4 -10.94 -30.13 -8.02
CA THR A 4 -10.93 -29.14 -6.95
C THR A 4 -9.47 -28.81 -6.65
N GLN A 5 -8.91 -27.76 -7.27
CA GLN A 5 -7.62 -27.21 -6.85
C GLN A 5 -7.75 -26.82 -5.37
N LYS A 6 -7.10 -27.57 -4.50
CA LYS A 6 -6.94 -27.17 -3.10
C LYS A 6 -6.24 -25.81 -3.10
N GLN A 7 -6.96 -24.76 -2.66
CA GLN A 7 -6.37 -23.44 -2.42
C GLN A 7 -5.15 -23.63 -1.49
N GLN A 8 -3.97 -23.45 -2.07
CA GLN A 8 -2.74 -23.39 -1.27
C GLN A 8 -2.71 -22.02 -0.60
N TYR A 9 -3.30 -21.94 0.59
CA TYR A 9 -3.10 -20.76 1.44
C TYR A 9 -1.61 -20.59 1.70
N VAL A 10 -1.09 -19.40 1.46
CA VAL A 10 0.28 -19.06 1.86
C VAL A 10 0.36 -19.29 3.37
N SER A 11 1.12 -20.30 3.79
CA SER A 11 1.28 -20.63 5.20
C SER A 11 1.91 -19.45 5.95
N ARG A 12 1.43 -19.17 7.16
CA ARG A 12 2.09 -18.20 8.04
C ARG A 12 3.54 -18.61 8.22
N PRO A 13 4.50 -17.66 8.31
CA PRO A 13 5.87 -18.02 8.61
C PRO A 13 5.93 -18.73 9.97
N SER A 14 6.66 -19.83 10.04
CA SER A 14 6.98 -20.44 11.32
C SER A 14 8.02 -19.60 12.03
N LEU A 15 7.80 -19.33 13.33
CA LEU A 15 8.83 -18.69 14.15
C LEU A 15 10.05 -19.61 14.28
N SER A 16 11.23 -19.05 14.19
CA SER A 16 12.47 -19.73 14.57
C SER A 16 12.47 -20.00 16.08
N VAL A 17 13.30 -20.97 16.52
CA VAL A 17 13.46 -21.26 17.96
C VAL A 17 13.85 -20.00 18.74
N GLN A 18 14.72 -19.18 18.17
CA GLN A 18 15.14 -17.92 18.80
C GLN A 18 13.97 -16.93 18.93
N GLU A 19 13.11 -16.81 17.91
CA GLU A 19 11.95 -15.93 17.96
C GLU A 19 10.92 -16.39 18.97
N TRP A 20 10.79 -17.71 19.18
CA TRP A 20 9.95 -18.27 20.24
C TRP A 20 10.51 -17.97 21.64
N LEU A 21 11.83 -18.10 21.83
CA LEU A 21 12.48 -17.87 23.12
C LEU A 21 12.47 -16.39 23.52
N ASP A 22 12.62 -15.46 22.57
CA ASP A 22 12.64 -14.02 22.88
C ASP A 22 11.24 -13.37 22.95
N LEU A 23 10.21 -14.08 22.48
CA LEU A 23 8.83 -13.54 22.44
C LEU A 23 8.28 -13.12 23.81
N PRO A 24 8.41 -13.93 24.90
CA PRO A 24 7.96 -13.51 26.22
C PRO A 24 8.64 -12.23 26.73
N PHE A 25 9.96 -12.11 26.53
CA PHE A 25 10.71 -10.91 26.90
C PHE A 25 10.21 -9.69 26.09
N ARG A 26 10.01 -9.84 24.78
CA ARG A 26 9.50 -8.76 23.93
C ARG A 26 8.10 -8.32 24.36
N LEU A 27 7.19 -9.27 24.65
CA LEU A 27 5.83 -8.97 25.05
C LEU A 27 5.73 -8.35 26.44
N LEU A 28 6.43 -8.92 27.45
CA LEU A 28 6.20 -8.57 28.85
C LEU A 28 7.09 -7.42 29.33
N ILE A 29 8.23 -7.22 28.70
CA ILE A 29 9.23 -6.23 29.14
C ILE A 29 9.46 -5.16 28.08
N TRP A 30 9.87 -5.57 26.86
CA TRP A 30 10.32 -4.62 25.87
C TRP A 30 9.19 -3.80 25.25
N ALA A 31 8.06 -4.43 24.90
CA ALA A 31 6.89 -3.73 24.32
C ALA A 31 6.31 -2.68 25.28
N PRO A 32 6.04 -2.94 26.57
CA PRO A 32 5.59 -1.92 27.50
C PRO A 32 6.56 -0.73 27.64
N ILE A 33 7.86 -1.00 27.70
CA ILE A 33 8.88 0.06 27.77
C ILE A 33 8.84 0.90 26.49
N GLN A 34 8.86 0.27 25.31
CA GLN A 34 8.81 0.97 24.03
C GLN A 34 7.49 1.75 23.87
N LEU A 35 6.36 1.18 24.27
CA LEU A 35 5.07 1.89 24.24
C LEU A 35 5.12 3.15 25.08
N THR A 36 5.60 3.05 26.34
CA THR A 36 5.70 4.19 27.24
C THR A 36 6.59 5.30 26.67
N ILE A 37 7.78 4.94 26.18
CA ILE A 37 8.73 5.90 25.58
C ILE A 37 8.09 6.58 24.37
N ASN A 38 7.47 5.81 23.46
CA ASN A 38 6.88 6.35 22.24
C ASN A 38 5.64 7.20 22.55
N LEU A 39 4.81 6.82 23.54
CA LEU A 39 3.65 7.63 23.96
C LEU A 39 4.10 8.95 24.56
N VAL A 40 5.02 8.95 25.52
CA VAL A 40 5.52 10.19 26.12
C VAL A 40 6.09 11.11 25.07
N ARG A 41 7.01 10.58 24.23
CA ARG A 41 7.64 11.36 23.15
C ARG A 41 6.58 11.89 22.15
N GLY A 42 5.66 11.03 21.69
CA GLY A 42 4.63 11.39 20.72
C GLY A 42 3.67 12.45 21.26
N ILE A 43 3.20 12.30 22.50
CA ILE A 43 2.29 13.26 23.17
C ILE A 43 2.97 14.60 23.36
N LEU A 44 4.18 14.65 23.92
CA LEU A 44 4.92 15.88 24.11
C LEU A 44 5.18 16.61 22.79
N THR A 45 5.57 15.87 21.75
CA THR A 45 5.78 16.44 20.41
C THR A 45 4.48 16.96 19.81
N ALA A 46 3.38 16.20 19.94
CA ALA A 46 2.08 16.62 19.42
C ALA A 46 1.58 17.89 20.11
N ILE A 47 1.73 18.01 21.42
CA ILE A 47 1.39 19.22 22.19
C ILE A 47 2.26 20.40 21.71
N TRP A 48 3.58 20.21 21.65
CA TRP A 48 4.51 21.27 21.26
C TRP A 48 4.26 21.77 19.83
N ARG A 49 3.96 20.86 18.89
CA ARG A 49 3.67 21.17 17.47
C ARG A 49 2.19 21.49 17.21
N ARG A 50 1.33 21.50 18.23
CA ARG A 50 -0.12 21.72 18.12
C ARG A 50 -0.81 20.74 17.16
N LEU A 51 -0.43 19.47 17.25
CA LEU A 51 -0.96 18.38 16.44
C LEU A 51 -2.14 17.67 17.13
N PRO A 52 -3.03 17.00 16.39
CA PRO A 52 -4.14 16.25 16.98
C PRO A 52 -3.63 15.03 17.75
N LEU A 53 -3.89 14.92 19.05
CA LEU A 53 -3.31 13.89 19.92
C LEU A 53 -3.69 12.45 19.51
N ARG A 54 -4.96 12.22 19.17
CA ARG A 54 -5.47 10.85 18.90
C ARG A 54 -4.72 10.10 17.79
N PRO A 55 -4.47 10.66 16.59
CA PRO A 55 -3.66 9.99 15.57
C PRO A 55 -2.24 9.69 16.04
N TYR A 56 -1.60 10.61 16.77
CA TYR A 56 -0.22 10.44 17.21
C TYR A 56 -0.05 9.43 18.35
N ILE A 57 -1.10 9.22 19.17
CA ILE A 57 -1.17 8.07 20.10
C ILE A 57 -1.21 6.76 19.30
N ALA A 58 -2.01 6.70 18.23
CA ALA A 58 -2.03 5.53 17.34
C ALA A 58 -0.67 5.30 16.67
N CYS A 59 0.00 6.36 16.18
CA CYS A 59 1.35 6.27 15.63
C CYS A 59 2.34 5.69 16.66
N ALA A 60 2.27 6.11 17.93
CA ALA A 60 3.16 5.59 18.98
C ALA A 60 2.94 4.08 19.22
N ALA A 61 1.69 3.61 19.21
CA ALA A 61 1.37 2.19 19.35
C ALA A 61 1.83 1.36 18.14
N ILE A 62 1.58 1.84 16.92
CA ILE A 62 2.04 1.19 15.68
C ILE A 62 3.58 1.13 15.66
N ARG A 63 4.23 2.22 16.00
CA ARG A 63 5.70 2.28 16.09
C ARG A 63 6.26 1.27 17.08
N MET A 64 5.67 1.18 18.28
CA MET A 64 6.06 0.16 19.26
C MET A 64 5.93 -1.23 18.65
N PHE A 65 4.82 -1.55 18.01
CA PHE A 65 4.55 -2.86 17.42
C PHE A 65 5.57 -3.21 16.33
N LEU A 66 5.77 -2.31 15.35
CA LEU A 66 6.70 -2.53 14.24
C LEU A 66 8.17 -2.56 14.67
N TYR A 67 8.54 -1.83 15.73
CA TYR A 67 9.91 -1.81 16.24
C TYR A 67 10.25 -3.01 17.12
N THR A 68 9.26 -3.54 17.84
CA THR A 68 9.48 -4.58 18.85
C THR A 68 9.53 -5.96 18.25
N PHE A 69 8.65 -6.26 17.29
CA PHE A 69 8.44 -7.62 16.78
C PHE A 69 9.14 -7.86 15.44
N SER A 70 9.60 -9.11 15.24
CA SER A 70 10.13 -9.53 13.95
C SER A 70 9.01 -9.65 12.91
N PRO A 71 9.32 -9.69 11.59
CA PRO A 71 8.32 -9.90 10.55
C PRO A 71 7.47 -11.15 10.77
N ALA A 72 8.08 -12.26 11.19
CA ALA A 72 7.34 -13.49 11.48
C ALA A 72 6.43 -13.35 12.71
N GLN A 73 6.89 -12.64 13.76
CA GLN A 73 6.07 -12.34 14.95
C GLN A 73 4.91 -11.38 14.60
N ILE A 74 5.15 -10.35 13.77
CA ILE A 74 4.10 -9.44 13.27
C ILE A 74 3.00 -10.25 12.56
N GLN A 75 3.38 -11.18 11.67
CA GLN A 75 2.44 -12.03 10.96
C GLN A 75 1.77 -13.07 11.85
N LEU A 76 2.42 -13.49 12.93
CA LEU A 76 1.79 -14.35 13.94
C LEU A 76 0.64 -13.62 14.66
N PHE A 77 0.84 -12.36 15.02
CA PHE A 77 -0.17 -11.54 15.74
C PHE A 77 -1.23 -10.96 14.83
N SER A 78 -1.00 -10.92 13.53
CA SER A 78 -1.91 -10.31 12.57
C SER A 78 -2.68 -11.38 11.80
N PRO A 79 -4.01 -11.23 11.60
CA PRO A 79 -4.74 -12.09 10.69
C PRO A 79 -4.18 -11.96 9.26
N PRO A 80 -4.13 -13.04 8.47
CA PRO A 80 -3.81 -12.95 7.05
C PRO A 80 -4.72 -11.97 6.30
N THR A 81 -4.21 -11.34 5.25
CA THR A 81 -4.95 -10.37 4.43
C THR A 81 -6.31 -10.91 3.97
N MET A 82 -6.35 -12.18 3.53
CA MET A 82 -7.57 -12.88 3.12
C MET A 82 -8.61 -12.96 4.25
N ASP A 83 -8.18 -13.33 5.45
CA ASP A 83 -9.08 -13.48 6.60
C ASP A 83 -9.57 -12.10 7.06
N THR A 84 -8.71 -11.10 7.03
CA THR A 84 -9.06 -9.70 7.29
C THR A 84 -10.13 -9.21 6.32
N TYR A 85 -9.96 -9.44 5.01
CA TYR A 85 -10.94 -9.08 3.99
C TYR A 85 -12.29 -9.75 4.22
N LYS A 86 -12.30 -11.09 4.41
CA LYS A 86 -13.53 -11.85 4.64
C LYS A 86 -14.27 -11.39 5.90
N ALA A 87 -13.55 -11.17 7.00
CA ALA A 87 -14.13 -10.68 8.25
C ALA A 87 -14.70 -9.25 8.10
N TRP A 88 -13.95 -8.37 7.39
CA TRP A 88 -14.37 -6.99 7.13
C TRP A 88 -15.62 -6.95 6.25
N ILE A 89 -15.66 -7.68 5.13
CA ILE A 89 -16.85 -7.75 4.24
C ILE A 89 -18.08 -8.19 5.03
N ARG A 90 -17.97 -9.28 5.81
CA ARG A 90 -19.09 -9.79 6.62
C ARG A 90 -19.61 -8.72 7.58
N ARG A 91 -18.70 -8.06 8.30
CA ARG A 91 -19.04 -6.99 9.25
C ARG A 91 -19.73 -5.81 8.56
N ARG A 92 -19.17 -5.34 7.44
CA ARG A 92 -19.75 -4.19 6.70
C ARG A 92 -21.12 -4.51 6.10
N ARG A 93 -21.32 -5.75 5.62
CA ARG A 93 -22.64 -6.21 5.15
C ARG A 93 -23.67 -6.28 6.29
N SER A 94 -23.27 -6.75 7.48
CA SER A 94 -24.14 -6.74 8.65
C SER A 94 -24.59 -5.31 9.00
N ASN A 95 -23.61 -4.40 9.08
CA ASN A 95 -23.91 -2.98 9.37
C ASN A 95 -24.83 -2.36 8.30
N ALA A 96 -24.60 -2.65 7.01
CA ALA A 96 -25.46 -2.18 5.90
C ALA A 96 -26.88 -2.75 6.00
N ARG A 97 -27.01 -4.02 6.41
CA ARG A 97 -28.31 -4.65 6.64
C ARG A 97 -29.07 -3.99 7.79
N GLU A 98 -28.37 -3.72 8.90
CA GLU A 98 -28.96 -3.08 10.09
C GLU A 98 -29.37 -1.63 9.81
N SER A 99 -28.64 -0.91 8.95
CA SER A 99 -28.97 0.45 8.53
C SER A 99 -29.96 0.54 7.36
N GLY A 100 -30.37 -0.60 6.77
CA GLY A 100 -31.27 -0.63 5.60
C GLY A 100 -30.63 -0.21 4.27
N ASP A 101 -29.28 -0.10 4.19
CA ASP A 101 -28.57 0.24 2.93
C ASP A 101 -28.46 -1.00 2.04
N SER A 102 -29.56 -1.30 1.34
CA SER A 102 -29.65 -2.44 0.42
C SER A 102 -28.65 -2.35 -0.74
N GLU A 103 -28.36 -1.14 -1.23
CA GLU A 103 -27.39 -0.92 -2.30
C GLU A 103 -25.99 -1.30 -1.85
N LEU A 104 -25.56 -0.91 -0.65
CA LEU A 104 -24.28 -1.29 -0.09
C LEU A 104 -24.18 -2.80 0.15
N MET A 105 -25.27 -3.41 0.62
CA MET A 105 -25.32 -4.88 0.79
C MET A 105 -25.10 -5.65 -0.53
N GLU A 106 -25.67 -5.16 -1.64
CA GLU A 106 -25.46 -5.77 -2.95
C GLU A 106 -24.03 -5.58 -3.47
N GLN A 107 -23.44 -4.40 -3.21
CA GLN A 107 -22.08 -4.06 -3.66
C GLN A 107 -21.00 -4.79 -2.88
N LEU A 108 -21.23 -5.12 -1.60
CA LEU A 108 -20.24 -5.75 -0.72
C LEU A 108 -20.47 -7.27 -0.65
N LYS A 109 -20.12 -7.99 -1.71
CA LYS A 109 -20.07 -9.46 -1.71
C LYS A 109 -18.61 -9.92 -1.53
N GLU A 110 -18.41 -11.08 -0.91
CA GLU A 110 -17.10 -11.73 -0.93
C GLU A 110 -16.82 -12.17 -2.37
N ASP A 111 -15.84 -11.54 -2.99
CA ASP A 111 -15.43 -11.80 -4.37
C ASP A 111 -13.90 -11.82 -4.44
N ILE A 112 -13.34 -12.98 -4.77
CA ILE A 112 -11.92 -13.29 -4.71
C ILE A 112 -11.52 -14.00 -5.98
N GLU A 113 -10.52 -13.46 -6.67
CA GLU A 113 -9.91 -14.09 -7.84
C GLU A 113 -8.50 -14.57 -7.51
N VAL A 114 -8.22 -15.81 -7.85
CA VAL A 114 -6.86 -16.37 -7.76
C VAL A 114 -6.08 -15.98 -9.01
N LEU A 115 -4.90 -15.41 -8.84
CA LEU A 115 -4.02 -15.06 -9.95
C LEU A 115 -3.25 -16.29 -10.47
N PRO A 116 -2.66 -16.21 -11.68
CA PRO A 116 -2.01 -17.34 -12.33
C PRO A 116 -0.87 -18.00 -11.54
N ASP A 117 -0.22 -17.26 -10.62
CA ASP A 117 0.83 -17.80 -9.75
C ASP A 117 0.29 -18.75 -8.65
N GLY A 118 -1.03 -18.84 -8.49
CA GLY A 118 -1.71 -19.65 -7.48
C GLY A 118 -1.48 -19.20 -6.03
N ARG A 119 -0.81 -18.07 -5.81
CA ARG A 119 -0.41 -17.55 -4.49
C ARG A 119 -0.95 -16.16 -4.20
N SER A 120 -1.04 -15.32 -5.21
CA SER A 120 -1.60 -13.97 -5.10
C SER A 120 -3.07 -13.95 -5.52
N HIS A 121 -3.82 -12.99 -4.99
CA HIS A 121 -5.26 -12.89 -5.20
C HIS A 121 -5.67 -11.45 -5.42
N ILE A 122 -6.75 -11.24 -6.17
CA ILE A 122 -7.47 -9.98 -6.20
C ILE A 122 -8.69 -10.11 -5.27
N LEU A 123 -8.79 -9.20 -4.31
CA LEU A 123 -9.89 -9.10 -3.36
C LEU A 123 -10.74 -7.89 -3.76
N TRP A 124 -11.97 -8.11 -4.20
CA TRP A 124 -12.80 -7.05 -4.73
C TRP A 124 -13.60 -6.32 -3.64
N ILE A 125 -13.60 -4.99 -3.70
CA ILE A 125 -14.46 -4.12 -2.89
C ILE A 125 -15.36 -3.34 -3.86
N GLY A 126 -16.66 -3.54 -3.76
CA GLY A 126 -17.63 -3.06 -4.73
C GLY A 126 -18.03 -4.14 -5.75
N ASP A 127 -18.97 -3.83 -6.62
CA ASP A 127 -19.48 -4.76 -7.65
C ASP A 127 -18.70 -4.55 -8.95
N ARG A 128 -17.72 -5.41 -9.23
CA ARG A 128 -16.88 -5.34 -10.43
C ARG A 128 -17.64 -5.54 -11.74
N HIS A 129 -18.77 -6.26 -11.70
CA HIS A 129 -19.58 -6.53 -12.91
C HIS A 129 -20.44 -5.34 -13.34
N ARG A 130 -20.67 -4.40 -12.41
CA ARG A 130 -21.42 -3.16 -12.65
C ARG A 130 -20.51 -1.92 -12.64
N ALA A 131 -19.22 -2.10 -12.34
CA ALA A 131 -18.26 -1.01 -12.32
C ALA A 131 -17.87 -0.57 -13.73
N THR A 132 -17.69 0.74 -13.90
CA THR A 132 -17.16 1.35 -15.12
C THR A 132 -15.80 1.97 -14.90
N ARG A 133 -15.37 2.05 -13.65
CA ARG A 133 -14.07 2.58 -13.21
C ARG A 133 -13.49 1.69 -12.15
N PHE A 134 -12.18 1.55 -12.14
CA PHE A 134 -11.48 0.59 -11.31
C PHE A 134 -10.30 1.24 -10.59
N VAL A 135 -10.02 0.76 -9.38
CA VAL A 135 -8.80 1.08 -8.64
C VAL A 135 -8.05 -0.23 -8.39
N TYR A 136 -6.81 -0.33 -8.83
CA TYR A 136 -5.91 -1.42 -8.49
C TYR A 136 -5.03 -0.98 -7.32
N PHE A 137 -5.30 -1.53 -6.14
CA PHE A 137 -4.78 -1.04 -4.87
C PHE A 137 -3.78 -2.02 -4.25
N PHE A 138 -2.66 -1.47 -3.79
CA PHE A 138 -1.61 -2.19 -3.07
C PHE A 138 -1.52 -1.67 -1.63
N HIS A 139 -1.69 -2.56 -0.66
CA HIS A 139 -1.64 -2.17 0.74
C HIS A 139 -0.21 -1.97 1.24
N GLY A 140 -0.05 -1.08 2.23
CA GLY A 140 1.20 -0.86 2.95
C GLY A 140 1.53 -1.95 3.95
N GLY A 141 2.42 -1.62 4.91
CA GLY A 141 2.87 -2.55 5.94
C GLY A 141 4.29 -3.08 5.72
N GLY A 142 5.14 -2.34 5.00
CA GLY A 142 6.56 -2.63 4.82
C GLY A 142 6.86 -3.95 4.13
N TYR A 143 5.94 -4.49 3.35
CA TYR A 143 5.97 -5.83 2.77
C TYR A 143 6.00 -6.99 3.79
N ILE A 144 5.96 -6.70 5.09
CA ILE A 144 6.06 -7.69 6.17
C ILE A 144 4.75 -7.87 6.94
N ALA A 145 3.88 -6.86 6.94
CA ALA A 145 2.59 -6.90 7.61
C ALA A 145 1.44 -7.13 6.62
N PRO A 146 0.44 -7.97 6.95
CA PRO A 146 -0.76 -8.14 6.14
C PRO A 146 -1.62 -6.88 6.17
N ALA A 147 -2.53 -6.76 5.18
CA ALA A 147 -3.51 -5.68 5.18
C ALA A 147 -4.40 -5.74 6.42
N ILE A 148 -4.71 -4.58 6.99
CA ILE A 148 -5.62 -4.42 8.12
C ILE A 148 -6.99 -3.92 7.66
N PRO A 149 -8.04 -4.00 8.48
CA PRO A 149 -9.38 -3.52 8.12
C PRO A 149 -9.41 -2.07 7.63
N GLY A 150 -8.47 -1.24 8.11
CA GLY A 150 -8.33 0.17 7.70
C GLY A 150 -8.09 0.35 6.20
N HIS A 151 -7.29 -0.52 5.56
CA HIS A 151 -7.07 -0.47 4.11
C HIS A 151 -8.37 -0.73 3.33
N MET A 152 -9.14 -1.74 3.75
CA MET A 152 -10.41 -2.09 3.11
C MET A 152 -11.44 -0.97 3.29
N GLU A 153 -11.50 -0.39 4.49
CA GLU A 153 -12.39 0.71 4.80
C GLU A 153 -11.99 1.98 4.04
N TRP A 154 -10.69 2.29 3.95
CA TRP A 154 -10.21 3.37 3.11
C TRP A 154 -10.67 3.19 1.66
N CYS A 155 -10.43 2.02 1.06
CA CYS A 155 -10.86 1.74 -0.32
C CYS A 155 -12.36 1.93 -0.51
N LEU A 156 -13.17 1.47 0.46
CA LEU A 156 -14.61 1.67 0.45
C LEU A 156 -14.95 3.17 0.50
N GLN A 157 -14.40 3.89 1.47
CA GLN A 157 -14.75 5.30 1.72
C GLN A 157 -14.22 6.23 0.62
N ALA A 158 -12.96 6.07 0.22
CA ALA A 158 -12.31 6.99 -0.71
C ALA A 158 -12.79 6.83 -2.15
N TYR A 159 -13.23 5.63 -2.55
CA TYR A 159 -13.54 5.32 -3.95
C TYR A 159 -14.97 4.86 -4.16
N VAL A 160 -15.40 3.77 -3.52
CA VAL A 160 -16.70 3.18 -3.80
C VAL A 160 -17.85 4.08 -3.35
N LEU A 161 -17.81 4.55 -2.09
CA LEU A 161 -18.83 5.46 -1.56
C LEU A 161 -18.71 6.88 -2.11
N ALA A 162 -17.49 7.34 -2.42
CA ALA A 162 -17.31 8.65 -3.05
C ALA A 162 -18.02 8.75 -4.40
N SER A 163 -18.03 7.67 -5.19
CA SER A 163 -18.73 7.64 -6.48
C SER A 163 -20.25 7.77 -6.36
N ARG A 164 -20.85 7.40 -5.21
CA ARG A 164 -22.30 7.57 -4.95
C ARG A 164 -22.69 9.04 -4.76
N HIS A 165 -21.79 9.87 -4.29
CA HIS A 165 -22.04 11.29 -3.96
C HIS A 165 -21.52 12.24 -5.04
N ALA A 166 -20.90 11.73 -6.10
CA ALA A 166 -20.47 12.56 -7.22
C ALA A 166 -21.67 13.21 -7.91
N PRO A 167 -21.61 14.53 -8.24
CA PRO A 167 -22.66 15.18 -8.98
C PRO A 167 -22.86 14.47 -10.33
N LEU A 168 -24.15 14.31 -10.73
CA LEU A 168 -24.51 13.77 -12.02
C LEU A 168 -23.89 14.64 -13.11
N ARG A 169 -23.10 14.08 -14.03
CA ARG A 169 -22.66 14.81 -15.21
C ARG A 169 -23.87 15.24 -16.02
N ALA A 170 -24.07 16.54 -16.16
CA ALA A 170 -25.06 17.12 -17.07
C ALA A 170 -24.63 16.80 -18.51
N GLY A 171 -25.11 15.70 -19.04
CA GLY A 171 -25.03 15.42 -20.48
C GLY A 171 -26.18 16.14 -21.17
N ASN A 172 -25.90 16.94 -22.19
CA ASN A 172 -26.84 17.52 -23.12
C ASN A 172 -27.50 16.41 -23.96
N THR A 173 -28.42 15.65 -23.39
CA THR A 173 -29.42 14.88 -24.17
C THR A 173 -30.52 14.36 -23.25
N THR A 174 -31.74 14.58 -23.64
CA THR A 174 -33.03 14.14 -23.10
C THR A 174 -33.19 12.61 -23.09
N THR A 175 -32.42 11.90 -22.25
CA THR A 175 -32.70 10.50 -21.93
C THR A 175 -32.49 10.27 -20.44
N THR A 176 -33.56 9.98 -19.79
CA THR A 176 -33.76 9.73 -18.37
C THR A 176 -33.08 8.47 -17.89
N THR A 177 -31.75 8.48 -17.70
CA THR A 177 -31.00 7.65 -16.73
C THR A 177 -29.51 8.07 -16.78
N SER A 178 -29.15 9.09 -16.02
CA SER A 178 -27.74 9.38 -15.79
C SER A 178 -27.16 8.25 -14.93
N SER A 179 -26.50 7.28 -15.56
CA SER A 179 -25.77 6.23 -14.84
C SER A 179 -24.60 6.88 -14.11
N ARG A 180 -24.63 6.87 -12.78
CA ARG A 180 -23.47 7.22 -11.98
C ARG A 180 -22.35 6.22 -12.28
N ASP A 181 -21.16 6.72 -12.55
CA ASP A 181 -19.99 5.86 -12.70
C ASP A 181 -19.81 5.03 -11.41
N LYS A 182 -19.90 3.72 -11.52
CA LYS A 182 -19.70 2.80 -10.40
C LYS A 182 -18.24 2.42 -10.34
N VAL A 183 -17.70 2.41 -9.13
CA VAL A 183 -16.29 2.08 -8.86
C VAL A 183 -16.18 0.75 -8.15
N ALA A 184 -15.24 -0.08 -8.58
CA ALA A 184 -14.79 -1.25 -7.85
C ALA A 184 -13.27 -1.16 -7.58
N VAL A 185 -12.85 -1.67 -6.43
CA VAL A 185 -11.44 -1.70 -6.05
C VAL A 185 -10.94 -3.13 -6.05
N ALA A 186 -9.91 -3.37 -6.83
CA ALA A 186 -9.15 -4.62 -6.91
C ALA A 186 -7.97 -4.52 -5.93
N VAL A 187 -8.09 -5.06 -4.73
CA VAL A 187 -7.00 -5.08 -3.75
C VAL A 187 -6.12 -6.29 -4.02
N LEU A 188 -4.84 -6.06 -4.32
CA LEU A 188 -3.89 -7.15 -4.50
C LEU A 188 -3.46 -7.70 -3.14
N GLN A 189 -3.75 -8.97 -2.91
CA GLN A 189 -3.07 -9.75 -1.89
C GLN A 189 -1.78 -10.30 -2.48
N TYR A 190 -0.68 -9.66 -2.21
CA TYR A 190 0.66 -10.11 -2.61
C TYR A 190 1.33 -10.93 -1.50
N THR A 191 2.37 -11.71 -1.87
CA THR A 191 3.14 -12.51 -0.91
C THR A 191 4.07 -11.62 -0.08
N LEU A 192 4.01 -11.75 1.25
CA LEU A 192 4.81 -10.96 2.17
C LEU A 192 6.23 -11.52 2.33
N ALA A 193 7.15 -10.68 2.76
CA ALA A 193 8.46 -11.10 3.26
C ALA A 193 8.30 -11.63 4.71
N PRO A 194 9.07 -12.63 5.13
CA PRO A 194 10.20 -13.25 4.43
C PRO A 194 9.85 -14.38 3.46
N GLN A 195 8.56 -14.74 3.27
CA GLN A 195 8.15 -15.84 2.40
C GLN A 195 8.54 -15.62 0.93
N ALA A 196 8.51 -14.37 0.51
CA ALA A 196 9.05 -13.94 -0.78
C ALA A 196 9.67 -12.54 -0.69
N ARG A 197 10.65 -12.28 -1.54
CA ARG A 197 11.38 -11.02 -1.66
C ARG A 197 11.17 -10.40 -3.04
N PHE A 198 11.66 -9.18 -3.22
CA PHE A 198 11.78 -8.59 -4.54
C PHE A 198 12.51 -9.59 -5.49
N PRO A 199 11.99 -9.82 -6.69
CA PRO A 199 10.93 -9.09 -7.40
C PRO A 199 9.53 -9.74 -7.34
N THR A 200 9.28 -10.72 -6.46
CA THR A 200 8.01 -11.48 -6.45
C THR A 200 6.79 -10.57 -6.40
N GLN A 201 6.80 -9.53 -5.58
CA GLN A 201 5.67 -8.62 -5.41
C GLN A 201 5.40 -7.82 -6.69
N LEU A 202 6.47 -7.38 -7.37
CA LEU A 202 6.36 -6.73 -8.68
C LEU A 202 5.78 -7.69 -9.74
N CYS A 203 6.27 -8.94 -9.77
CA CYS A 203 5.74 -9.96 -10.69
C CYS A 203 4.24 -10.21 -10.45
N GLN A 204 3.81 -10.26 -9.18
CA GLN A 204 2.40 -10.41 -8.81
C GLN A 204 1.56 -9.19 -9.19
N ALA A 205 2.09 -7.98 -9.01
CA ALA A 205 1.42 -6.75 -9.42
C ALA A 205 1.27 -6.65 -10.94
N ALA A 206 2.30 -7.03 -11.70
CA ALA A 206 2.25 -7.07 -13.15
C ALA A 206 1.26 -8.12 -13.67
N SER A 207 1.27 -9.34 -13.09
CA SER A 207 0.33 -10.40 -13.43
C SER A 207 -1.12 -10.01 -13.11
N GLY A 208 -1.36 -9.35 -11.98
CA GLY A 208 -2.68 -8.83 -11.62
C GLY A 208 -3.16 -7.74 -12.57
N LEU A 209 -2.30 -6.81 -12.99
CA LEU A 209 -2.65 -5.81 -14.00
C LEU A 209 -2.98 -6.47 -15.33
N ALA A 210 -2.14 -7.39 -15.80
CA ALA A 210 -2.40 -8.15 -17.03
C ALA A 210 -3.72 -8.93 -16.95
N HIS A 211 -4.05 -9.50 -15.78
CA HIS A 211 -5.32 -10.18 -15.55
C HIS A 211 -6.52 -9.22 -15.68
N LEU A 212 -6.47 -8.03 -15.08
CA LEU A 212 -7.52 -7.01 -15.19
C LEU A 212 -7.73 -6.56 -16.64
N LEU A 213 -6.64 -6.31 -17.38
CA LEU A 213 -6.71 -5.91 -18.79
C LEU A 213 -7.32 -7.03 -19.66
N ARG A 214 -6.91 -8.29 -19.46
CA ARG A 214 -7.52 -9.45 -20.16
C ARG A 214 -8.99 -9.66 -19.82
N ALA A 215 -9.41 -9.28 -18.62
CA ALA A 215 -10.82 -9.28 -18.23
C ALA A 215 -11.64 -8.13 -18.84
N GLY A 216 -11.02 -7.28 -19.68
CA GLY A 216 -11.69 -6.20 -20.41
C GLY A 216 -11.67 -4.84 -19.72
N VAL A 217 -10.95 -4.69 -18.61
CA VAL A 217 -10.73 -3.37 -17.99
C VAL A 217 -9.79 -2.57 -18.89
N ARG A 218 -10.23 -1.41 -19.39
CA ARG A 218 -9.37 -0.54 -20.21
C ARG A 218 -8.44 0.29 -19.32
N PRO A 219 -7.20 0.56 -19.76
CA PRO A 219 -6.25 1.40 -19.00
C PRO A 219 -6.86 2.76 -18.60
N SER A 220 -7.59 3.41 -19.49
CA SER A 220 -8.25 4.70 -19.21
C SER A 220 -9.39 4.63 -18.17
N GLN A 221 -9.83 3.44 -17.78
CA GLN A 221 -10.78 3.22 -16.69
C GLN A 221 -10.10 2.86 -15.37
N LEU A 222 -8.79 2.69 -15.36
CA LEU A 222 -8.03 2.15 -14.25
C LEU A 222 -7.12 3.20 -13.60
N VAL A 223 -7.20 3.29 -12.28
CA VAL A 223 -6.26 4.00 -11.41
C VAL A 223 -5.46 2.97 -10.61
N VAL A 224 -4.15 3.13 -10.56
CA VAL A 224 -3.25 2.25 -9.80
C VAL A 224 -2.68 3.01 -8.62
N GLY A 225 -2.56 2.39 -7.45
CA GLY A 225 -1.90 3.06 -6.34
C GLY A 225 -1.88 2.26 -5.05
N GLY A 226 -1.29 2.87 -4.03
CA GLY A 226 -1.16 2.28 -2.71
C GLY A 226 -0.51 3.21 -1.71
N ASP A 227 -0.35 2.70 -0.49
CA ASP A 227 0.23 3.40 0.63
C ASP A 227 1.57 2.79 1.05
N SER A 228 2.52 3.61 1.51
CA SER A 228 3.78 3.15 2.09
C SER A 228 4.53 2.16 1.16
N ALA A 229 4.71 0.90 1.58
CA ALA A 229 5.24 -0.17 0.75
C ALA A 229 4.34 -0.49 -0.47
N GLY A 230 3.02 -0.34 -0.35
CA GLY A 230 2.09 -0.44 -1.48
C GLY A 230 2.24 0.72 -2.47
N GLY A 231 2.55 1.93 -1.97
CA GLY A 231 2.96 3.06 -2.79
C GLY A 231 4.27 2.79 -3.55
N ASN A 232 5.23 2.11 -2.90
CA ASN A 232 6.42 1.60 -3.57
C ASN A 232 6.07 0.58 -4.66
N LEU A 233 5.17 -0.38 -4.37
CA LEU A 233 4.77 -1.38 -5.36
C LEU A 233 4.05 -0.76 -6.56
N ALA A 234 3.27 0.31 -6.35
CA ALA A 234 2.70 1.09 -7.43
C ALA A 234 3.78 1.77 -8.28
N ALA A 235 4.79 2.38 -7.64
CA ALA A 235 5.94 2.94 -8.34
C ALA A 235 6.74 1.88 -9.11
N GLN A 236 6.98 0.70 -8.51
CA GLN A 236 7.62 -0.43 -9.20
C GLN A 236 6.84 -0.86 -10.44
N LEU A 237 5.52 -0.93 -10.35
CA LEU A 237 4.66 -1.29 -11.49
C LEU A 237 4.72 -0.23 -12.59
N LEU A 238 4.70 1.07 -12.26
CA LEU A 238 4.92 2.14 -13.24
C LEU A 238 6.29 2.04 -13.89
N GLY A 239 7.35 1.78 -13.10
CA GLY A 239 8.69 1.53 -13.63
C GLY A 239 8.76 0.32 -14.56
N HIS A 240 8.01 -0.75 -14.25
CA HIS A 240 7.90 -1.93 -15.11
C HIS A 240 7.15 -1.65 -16.43
N LEU A 241 6.14 -0.80 -16.39
CA LEU A 241 5.43 -0.38 -17.63
C LEU A 241 6.31 0.46 -18.54
N LEU A 242 7.21 1.30 -18.00
CA LEU A 242 8.21 2.05 -18.77
C LEU A 242 9.34 1.16 -19.27
N HIS A 243 9.89 0.36 -18.38
CA HIS A 243 11.07 -0.47 -18.59
C HIS A 243 10.73 -1.90 -18.16
N PRO A 244 10.31 -2.80 -19.07
CA PRO A 244 9.87 -4.13 -18.70
C PRO A 244 10.92 -4.90 -17.90
N TYR A 245 10.58 -5.28 -16.67
CA TYR A 245 11.45 -6.11 -15.82
C TYR A 245 11.49 -7.54 -16.34
N PRO A 246 12.69 -8.14 -16.54
CA PRO A 246 12.82 -9.41 -17.26
C PRO A 246 12.06 -10.61 -16.67
N LEU A 247 11.83 -10.62 -15.35
CA LEU A 247 11.16 -11.73 -14.67
C LEU A 247 9.65 -11.50 -14.47
N ALA A 248 9.15 -10.28 -14.74
CA ALA A 248 7.72 -9.97 -14.62
C ALA A 248 7.01 -10.16 -15.97
N GLU A 249 5.72 -10.50 -15.92
CA GLU A 249 4.88 -10.58 -17.12
C GLU A 249 4.86 -9.22 -17.81
N ARG A 250 5.26 -9.19 -19.09
CA ARG A 250 5.26 -7.96 -19.89
C ARG A 250 3.82 -7.47 -20.10
N VAL A 251 3.55 -6.27 -19.66
CA VAL A 251 2.26 -5.60 -19.87
C VAL A 251 2.46 -4.46 -20.87
N VAL A 252 1.65 -4.46 -21.91
CA VAL A 252 1.62 -3.39 -22.92
C VAL A 252 0.28 -2.70 -22.82
N LEU A 253 0.30 -1.39 -22.64
CA LEU A 253 -0.89 -0.57 -22.61
C LEU A 253 -1.16 -0.02 -24.02
N ASP A 254 -2.41 -0.08 -24.47
CA ASP A 254 -2.89 0.52 -25.72
C ASP A 254 -3.25 2.02 -25.53
N GLU A 255 -3.47 2.45 -24.30
CA GLU A 255 -3.67 3.82 -23.88
C GLU A 255 -3.15 4.02 -22.45
N PRO A 256 -2.84 5.24 -22.01
CA PRO A 256 -2.38 5.48 -20.64
C PRO A 256 -3.44 5.15 -19.58
N LEU A 257 -2.98 4.68 -18.42
CA LEU A 257 -3.81 4.59 -17.21
C LEU A 257 -4.45 5.94 -16.90
N ALA A 258 -5.68 5.92 -16.37
CA ALA A 258 -6.37 7.15 -15.96
C ALA A 258 -5.56 7.95 -14.94
N GLY A 259 -4.91 7.26 -14.00
CA GLY A 259 -4.05 7.88 -13.01
C GLY A 259 -3.31 6.88 -12.13
N ALA A 260 -2.38 7.42 -11.36
CA ALA A 260 -1.72 6.69 -10.28
C ALA A 260 -1.68 7.55 -9.00
N PHE A 261 -1.71 6.91 -7.83
CA PHE A 261 -1.51 7.61 -6.56
C PHE A 261 -0.52 6.89 -5.67
N LEU A 262 0.29 7.68 -4.97
CA LEU A 262 1.32 7.22 -4.05
C LEU A 262 1.08 7.94 -2.71
N VAL A 263 0.62 7.21 -1.70
CA VAL A 263 0.41 7.75 -0.35
C VAL A 263 1.60 7.39 0.52
N SER A 264 2.29 8.40 1.05
CA SER A 264 3.46 8.20 1.92
C SER A 264 4.46 7.17 1.37
N PRO A 265 4.87 7.24 0.08
CA PRO A 265 5.51 6.14 -0.62
C PRO A 265 6.93 5.88 -0.13
N PHE A 266 7.30 4.61 0.00
CA PHE A 266 8.66 4.16 0.24
C PHE A 266 9.39 3.98 -1.11
N VAL A 267 10.04 4.99 -1.65
CA VAL A 267 10.66 4.97 -2.99
C VAL A 267 12.18 5.16 -3.02
N SER A 268 12.81 5.34 -1.85
CA SER A 268 14.25 5.52 -1.71
C SER A 268 14.77 4.92 -0.40
N ARG A 269 16.03 4.48 -0.38
CA ARG A 269 16.74 4.09 0.84
C ARG A 269 17.56 5.23 1.46
N ASN A 270 17.38 6.47 0.98
CA ASN A 270 18.10 7.62 1.50
C ASN A 270 17.59 8.03 2.90
N VAL A 271 18.23 7.52 3.94
CA VAL A 271 17.93 7.86 5.35
C VAL A 271 18.56 9.19 5.81
N ARG A 272 19.30 9.87 4.93
CA ARG A 272 19.94 11.16 5.24
C ARG A 272 19.04 12.35 4.96
N ALA A 273 17.87 12.13 4.37
CA ALA A 273 16.90 13.18 4.11
C ALA A 273 16.46 13.87 5.42
N ARG A 274 16.18 15.17 5.35
CA ARG A 274 15.81 15.98 6.53
C ARG A 274 14.55 15.47 7.22
N SER A 275 13.62 14.89 6.48
CA SER A 275 12.40 14.29 7.00
C SER A 275 12.66 13.18 8.03
N PHE A 276 13.79 12.45 7.94
CA PHE A 276 14.17 11.45 8.95
C PHE A 276 14.49 12.08 10.32
N VAL A 277 14.94 13.32 10.35
CA VAL A 277 15.17 14.07 11.60
C VAL A 277 13.84 14.70 12.07
N ASP A 278 13.12 15.36 11.17
CA ASP A 278 11.88 16.10 11.49
C ASP A 278 10.73 15.18 11.93
N GLY A 279 10.57 14.02 11.28
CA GLY A 279 9.50 13.05 11.55
C GLY A 279 9.78 12.14 12.75
N ARG A 280 11.07 11.88 13.04
CA ARG A 280 11.52 10.95 14.11
C ARG A 280 10.76 11.03 15.44
N PRO A 281 10.37 12.20 15.96
CA PRO A 281 9.74 12.27 17.27
C PRO A 281 8.31 11.71 17.31
N CYS A 282 7.55 11.77 16.25
CA CYS A 282 6.09 11.53 16.28
C CYS A 282 5.54 10.63 15.17
N ASP A 283 6.35 10.28 14.17
CA ASP A 283 5.93 9.37 13.12
C ASP A 283 5.74 7.92 13.65
N MET A 284 4.86 7.16 13.00
CA MET A 284 4.73 5.72 13.28
C MET A 284 5.93 4.92 12.77
N LEU A 285 6.73 5.48 11.86
CA LEU A 285 7.96 4.91 11.38
C LEU A 285 9.18 5.49 12.11
N SER A 286 10.29 4.78 12.03
CA SER A 286 11.61 5.23 12.46
C SER A 286 12.67 4.64 11.54
N GLU A 287 13.88 5.16 11.58
CA GLU A 287 14.99 4.63 10.81
C GLU A 287 15.17 3.12 11.01
N GLY A 288 15.11 2.64 12.26
CA GLY A 288 15.20 1.20 12.56
C GLY A 288 14.02 0.37 12.04
N ILE A 289 12.80 0.93 12.02
CA ILE A 289 11.63 0.28 11.41
C ILE A 289 11.79 0.27 9.88
N PHE A 290 12.27 1.36 9.32
CA PHE A 290 12.52 1.49 7.89
C PHE A 290 13.58 0.51 7.38
N ASP A 291 14.67 0.35 8.13
CA ASP A 291 15.76 -0.56 7.78
C ASP A 291 15.35 -2.05 7.87
N GLY A 292 14.51 -2.44 8.85
CA GLY A 292 14.04 -3.82 9.03
C GLY A 292 13.30 -4.39 7.82
N PRO A 293 12.16 -3.82 7.39
CA PRO A 293 11.45 -4.22 6.18
C PRO A 293 12.30 -4.16 4.92
N SER A 294 13.13 -3.13 4.79
CA SER A 294 14.08 -2.98 3.68
C SER A 294 15.04 -4.15 3.60
N ARG A 295 15.58 -4.59 4.74
CA ARG A 295 16.45 -5.77 4.82
C ARG A 295 15.70 -7.03 4.44
N GLU A 296 14.52 -7.26 4.99
CA GLU A 296 13.74 -8.46 4.66
C GLU A 296 13.34 -8.53 3.18
N MET A 297 13.13 -7.38 2.54
CA MET A 297 12.69 -7.31 1.14
C MET A 297 13.83 -7.43 0.14
N PHE A 298 14.99 -6.84 0.45
CA PHE A 298 16.09 -6.66 -0.52
C PHE A 298 17.39 -7.40 -0.19
N HIS A 299 17.47 -8.04 0.97
CA HIS A 299 18.67 -8.74 1.41
C HIS A 299 18.38 -10.19 1.77
N GLU A 300 19.39 -11.02 1.67
CA GLU A 300 19.36 -12.42 2.08
C GLU A 300 20.48 -12.72 3.07
N ARG A 301 20.33 -13.81 3.80
CA ARG A 301 21.43 -14.33 4.62
C ARG A 301 22.43 -15.00 3.71
N PRO A 302 23.75 -14.76 3.89
CA PRO A 302 24.77 -15.48 3.14
C PRO A 302 24.57 -16.99 3.27
N ALA A 303 24.63 -17.70 2.16
CA ALA A 303 24.61 -19.15 2.15
C ALA A 303 25.88 -19.69 2.85
N GLY A 304 25.74 -20.71 3.73
CA GLY A 304 26.85 -21.39 4.35
C GLY A 304 26.80 -21.45 5.87
N LEU A 305 27.80 -22.18 6.46
CA LEU A 305 27.87 -22.48 7.89
C LEU A 305 27.89 -21.21 8.77
N MET A 306 28.50 -20.12 8.31
CA MET A 306 28.57 -18.85 9.03
C MET A 306 27.19 -18.18 9.16
N GLY A 307 26.36 -18.23 8.14
CA GLY A 307 24.99 -17.71 8.19
C GLY A 307 24.08 -18.52 9.11
N VAL A 308 24.35 -19.82 9.24
CA VAL A 308 23.60 -20.73 10.13
C VAL A 308 24.06 -20.59 11.60
N LEU A 309 25.38 -20.54 11.83
CA LEU A 309 25.93 -20.52 13.19
C LEU A 309 25.89 -19.12 13.83
N PHE A 310 25.98 -18.07 13.03
CA PHE A 310 26.01 -16.68 13.52
C PHE A 310 24.96 -15.81 12.82
N PRO A 311 23.66 -16.06 13.01
CA PRO A 311 22.60 -15.33 12.31
C PRO A 311 22.56 -13.83 12.61
N ARG A 312 23.23 -13.36 13.69
CA ARG A 312 23.37 -11.94 14.03
C ARG A 312 24.68 -11.30 13.53
N TRP A 313 25.70 -12.10 13.17
CA TRP A 313 27.05 -11.61 12.83
C TRP A 313 27.36 -11.79 11.34
N GLY A 314 26.66 -12.67 10.63
CA GLY A 314 26.73 -12.75 9.19
C GLY A 314 26.00 -11.55 8.60
N GLY A 315 26.74 -10.57 8.05
CA GLY A 315 26.13 -9.39 7.42
C GLY A 315 25.12 -9.83 6.32
N LEU A 316 23.95 -9.24 6.31
CA LEU A 316 22.99 -9.44 5.24
C LEU A 316 23.60 -8.88 3.94
N VAL A 317 23.45 -9.60 2.84
CA VAL A 317 23.90 -9.19 1.51
C VAL A 317 22.68 -8.84 0.66
N GLU A 318 22.81 -7.80 -0.15
CA GLU A 318 21.77 -7.47 -1.15
C GLU A 318 21.59 -8.66 -2.10
N THR A 319 20.33 -9.02 -2.37
CA THR A 319 20.03 -10.07 -3.36
C THR A 319 20.54 -9.65 -4.74
N LYS A 320 20.84 -10.64 -5.60
CA LYS A 320 21.24 -10.38 -6.98
C LYS A 320 20.15 -9.57 -7.72
N GLU A 321 18.91 -9.99 -7.53
CA GLU A 321 17.74 -9.38 -8.15
C GLU A 321 17.59 -7.91 -7.77
N PHE A 322 17.86 -7.56 -6.50
CA PHE A 322 17.83 -6.16 -6.05
C PHE A 322 18.97 -5.33 -6.63
N ARG A 323 20.21 -5.87 -6.65
CA ARG A 323 21.35 -5.15 -7.23
C ARG A 323 21.17 -4.83 -8.70
N GLU A 324 20.67 -5.82 -9.47
CA GLU A 324 20.44 -5.68 -10.91
C GLU A 324 19.13 -4.92 -11.22
N GLY A 325 18.15 -5.00 -10.31
CA GLY A 325 16.81 -4.41 -10.46
C GLY A 325 16.57 -3.15 -9.62
N ARG A 326 17.61 -2.43 -9.18
CA ARG A 326 17.46 -1.29 -8.25
C ARG A 326 16.51 -0.21 -8.77
N GLY A 327 16.52 0.09 -10.06
CA GLY A 327 15.63 1.08 -10.67
C GLY A 327 14.15 0.71 -10.55
N TRP A 328 13.83 -0.57 -10.69
CA TRP A 328 12.46 -1.05 -10.47
C TRP A 328 12.10 -1.12 -8.99
N ALA A 329 13.04 -1.53 -8.13
CA ALA A 329 12.80 -1.69 -6.71
C ALA A 329 12.59 -0.36 -5.98
N LEU A 330 13.36 0.67 -6.32
CA LEU A 330 13.39 1.99 -5.67
C LEU A 330 13.56 3.10 -6.71
N MET A 331 12.43 3.61 -7.18
CA MET A 331 12.36 4.50 -8.33
C MET A 331 13.04 5.87 -8.11
N ALA A 332 13.20 6.32 -6.87
CA ALA A 332 13.90 7.57 -6.55
C ALA A 332 15.41 7.38 -6.29
N ASP A 333 15.94 6.14 -6.31
CA ASP A 333 17.37 5.88 -6.13
C ASP A 333 18.14 5.75 -7.45
N VAL A 334 17.54 6.12 -8.58
CA VAL A 334 18.12 6.03 -9.92
C VAL A 334 18.14 7.39 -10.63
N ASP A 335 18.83 7.46 -11.76
CA ASP A 335 18.86 8.67 -12.59
C ASP A 335 17.42 9.09 -12.98
N GLU A 336 17.11 10.36 -12.88
CA GLU A 336 15.78 10.90 -13.19
C GLU A 336 15.33 10.61 -14.64
N LYS A 337 16.25 10.38 -15.57
CA LYS A 337 15.95 9.95 -16.94
C LYS A 337 15.20 8.62 -17.00
N TRP A 338 15.28 7.80 -15.93
CA TRP A 338 14.48 6.59 -15.78
C TRP A 338 12.97 6.88 -15.81
N LEU A 339 12.57 8.10 -15.49
CA LEU A 339 11.17 8.54 -15.45
C LEU A 339 10.69 9.09 -16.79
N ASP A 340 11.55 9.18 -17.82
CA ASP A 340 11.15 9.73 -19.11
C ASP A 340 10.07 8.87 -19.77
N GLY A 341 9.06 9.51 -20.34
CA GLY A 341 7.98 8.83 -21.05
C GLY A 341 6.81 8.36 -20.19
N MET A 342 6.70 8.82 -18.94
CA MET A 342 5.57 8.50 -18.04
C MET A 342 4.20 8.81 -18.67
N GLY A 343 4.08 9.83 -19.52
CA GLY A 343 2.84 10.18 -20.21
C GLY A 343 2.30 9.09 -21.12
N SER A 344 3.15 8.17 -21.60
CA SER A 344 2.72 7.02 -22.38
C SER A 344 2.03 5.94 -21.54
N ILE A 345 2.19 5.96 -20.21
CA ILE A 345 1.64 4.93 -19.30
C ILE A 345 0.65 5.47 -18.30
N VAL A 346 0.69 6.76 -17.96
CA VAL A 346 -0.22 7.36 -16.98
C VAL A 346 -0.50 8.83 -17.28
N ARG A 347 -1.76 9.27 -17.14
CA ARG A 347 -2.16 10.67 -17.41
C ARG A 347 -1.98 11.58 -16.20
N LYS A 348 -2.28 11.09 -15.01
CA LYS A 348 -2.30 11.88 -13.77
C LYS A 348 -1.61 11.13 -12.64
N VAL A 349 -0.76 11.81 -11.89
CA VAL A 349 -0.08 11.24 -10.72
C VAL A 349 -0.39 12.08 -9.50
N TYR A 350 -0.82 11.45 -8.41
CA TYR A 350 -1.04 12.09 -7.13
C TYR A 350 -0.09 11.52 -6.08
N VAL A 351 0.74 12.36 -5.51
CA VAL A 351 1.61 12.01 -4.39
C VAL A 351 1.18 12.80 -3.17
N THR A 352 0.94 12.12 -2.06
CA THR A 352 0.59 12.76 -0.79
C THR A 352 1.44 12.23 0.34
N CYS A 353 1.92 13.13 1.19
CA CYS A 353 2.78 12.83 2.33
C CYS A 353 2.36 13.66 3.54
N GLY A 354 2.58 13.15 4.74
CA GLY A 354 2.48 13.93 5.96
C GLY A 354 3.71 14.82 6.17
N LYS A 355 3.53 16.05 6.66
CA LYS A 355 4.65 16.94 6.99
C LYS A 355 5.57 16.35 8.06
N HIS A 356 5.02 15.52 8.94
CA HIS A 356 5.68 14.96 10.09
C HIS A 356 6.09 13.49 9.92
N GLU A 357 6.14 13.00 8.67
CA GLU A 357 6.61 11.63 8.39
C GLU A 357 8.07 11.60 7.93
N ILE A 358 8.73 10.47 8.13
CA ILE A 358 10.12 10.26 7.71
C ILE A 358 10.27 10.08 6.20
N LEU A 359 9.24 9.62 5.49
CA LEU A 359 9.25 9.39 4.04
C LEU A 359 8.83 10.62 3.21
N ARG A 360 8.54 11.75 3.86
CA ARG A 360 8.08 12.99 3.21
C ARG A 360 8.98 13.42 2.05
N ASP A 361 10.28 13.52 2.30
CA ASP A 361 11.22 14.08 1.32
C ASP A 361 11.36 13.16 0.10
N GLN A 362 11.26 11.84 0.26
CA GLN A 362 11.21 10.89 -0.87
C GLN A 362 9.94 11.08 -1.72
N GLY A 363 8.80 11.29 -1.07
CA GLY A 363 7.54 11.57 -1.76
C GLY A 363 7.57 12.89 -2.52
N ILE A 364 8.20 13.93 -1.97
CA ILE A 364 8.40 15.21 -2.64
C ILE A 364 9.32 15.01 -3.85
N GLU A 365 10.48 14.40 -3.66
CA GLU A 365 11.48 14.15 -4.69
C GLU A 365 10.91 13.43 -5.90
N ILE A 366 10.23 12.30 -5.68
CA ILE A 366 9.66 11.54 -6.81
C ILE A 366 8.57 12.33 -7.56
N ALA A 367 7.74 13.11 -6.85
CA ALA A 367 6.71 13.93 -7.49
C ALA A 367 7.31 15.05 -8.34
N GLU A 368 8.36 15.70 -7.83
CA GLU A 368 9.06 16.78 -8.54
C GLU A 368 9.83 16.25 -9.74
N SER A 369 10.50 15.12 -9.62
CA SER A 369 11.21 14.45 -10.72
C SER A 369 10.24 14.02 -11.83
N ILE A 370 9.09 13.40 -11.49
CA ILE A 370 8.07 13.06 -12.50
C ILE A 370 7.58 14.32 -13.21
N ARG A 371 7.25 15.37 -12.47
CA ARG A 371 6.76 16.64 -13.04
C ARG A 371 7.77 17.31 -13.96
N ALA A 372 9.04 17.33 -13.56
CA ALA A 372 10.10 17.98 -14.33
C ALA A 372 10.40 17.25 -15.65
N ARG A 373 10.31 15.91 -15.61
CA ARG A 373 10.65 15.05 -16.75
C ARG A 373 9.49 14.80 -17.72
N ASN A 374 8.24 14.97 -17.27
CA ASN A 374 7.04 14.61 -18.02
C ASN A 374 6.00 15.74 -17.99
N PRO A 375 6.15 16.79 -18.82
CA PRO A 375 5.24 17.94 -18.83
C PRO A 375 3.83 17.57 -19.32
N ASP A 376 3.65 16.42 -19.94
CA ASP A 376 2.39 15.84 -20.40
C ASP A 376 1.65 15.04 -19.31
N VAL A 377 2.25 14.86 -18.12
CA VAL A 377 1.62 14.22 -16.97
C VAL A 377 1.17 15.27 -15.96
N GLU A 378 -0.10 15.24 -15.59
CA GLU A 378 -0.62 16.08 -14.49
C GLU A 378 -0.14 15.52 -13.15
N VAL A 379 0.83 16.18 -12.51
CA VAL A 379 1.36 15.76 -11.21
C VAL A 379 0.83 16.66 -10.10
N LYS A 380 0.05 16.08 -9.17
CA LYS A 380 -0.36 16.75 -7.94
C LYS A 380 0.48 16.22 -6.77
N LEU A 381 1.22 17.10 -6.11
CA LEU A 381 1.91 16.84 -4.84
C LEU A 381 1.14 17.54 -3.72
N GLU A 382 0.94 16.86 -2.60
CA GLU A 382 0.30 17.41 -1.41
C GLU A 382 1.04 16.96 -0.14
N VAL A 383 1.55 17.94 0.63
CA VAL A 383 2.19 17.71 1.93
C VAL A 383 1.24 18.20 3.02
N ALA A 384 0.67 17.26 3.77
CA ALA A 384 -0.36 17.53 4.76
C ALA A 384 0.24 18.03 6.09
N GLU A 385 -0.03 19.28 6.45
CA GLU A 385 0.60 20.03 7.55
C GLU A 385 0.53 19.36 8.94
N LYS A 386 -0.56 18.64 9.24
CA LYS A 386 -0.79 18.05 10.58
C LYS A 386 -0.72 16.53 10.59
N GLU A 387 -0.16 15.93 9.54
CA GLU A 387 -0.13 14.49 9.37
C GLU A 387 1.29 13.94 9.47
N ALA A 388 1.40 12.72 9.98
CA ALA A 388 2.55 11.85 9.89
C ALA A 388 2.29 10.79 8.81
N HIS A 389 3.02 9.69 8.84
CA HIS A 389 2.91 8.63 7.86
C HIS A 389 1.50 8.06 7.79
N ASP A 390 0.93 7.98 6.60
CA ASP A 390 -0.25 7.21 6.24
C ASP A 390 -1.53 7.51 7.04
N PHE A 391 -1.87 8.78 7.24
CA PHE A 391 -3.05 9.17 8.01
C PHE A 391 -4.37 8.73 7.40
N ILE A 392 -4.45 8.54 6.09
CA ILE A 392 -5.65 8.01 5.42
C ILE A 392 -5.97 6.59 5.93
N LEU A 393 -4.94 5.77 6.21
CA LEU A 393 -5.11 4.46 6.81
C LEU A 393 -5.66 4.56 8.24
N LEU A 394 -5.20 5.55 9.04
CA LEU A 394 -5.72 5.79 10.38
C LEU A 394 -7.19 6.23 10.36
N GLU A 395 -7.59 7.03 9.37
CA GLU A 395 -8.99 7.38 9.14
C GLU A 395 -9.83 6.16 8.78
N GLY A 396 -9.35 5.32 7.86
CA GLY A 396 -9.98 4.06 7.49
C GLY A 396 -10.14 3.13 8.70
N GLN A 397 -9.11 2.98 9.52
CA GLN A 397 -9.17 2.15 10.73
C GLN A 397 -10.25 2.63 11.73
N ARG A 398 -10.54 3.91 11.76
CA ARG A 398 -11.61 4.51 12.59
C ARG A 398 -12.97 4.53 11.90
N GLN A 399 -13.06 4.06 10.67
CA GLN A 399 -14.25 4.15 9.82
C GLN A 399 -14.75 5.61 9.68
N SER A 400 -13.82 6.55 9.62
CA SER A 400 -14.11 7.98 9.52
C SER A 400 -13.63 8.55 8.19
N VAL A 401 -14.29 9.60 7.75
CA VAL A 401 -13.89 10.42 6.62
C VAL A 401 -13.30 11.70 7.19
N GLY A 402 -11.99 11.79 7.21
CA GLY A 402 -11.26 12.98 7.64
C GLY A 402 -10.66 13.74 6.46
N ASP A 403 -9.66 14.57 6.75
CA ASP A 403 -9.03 15.43 5.76
C ASP A 403 -8.27 14.62 4.69
N ALA A 404 -7.57 13.56 5.09
CA ALA A 404 -6.81 12.72 4.15
C ALA A 404 -7.74 12.01 3.16
N THR A 405 -8.83 11.39 3.64
CA THR A 405 -9.85 10.77 2.79
C THR A 405 -10.52 11.80 1.88
N THR A 406 -10.83 12.99 2.39
CA THR A 406 -11.46 14.07 1.62
C THR A 406 -10.56 14.56 0.49
N ARG A 407 -9.26 14.74 0.73
CA ARG A 407 -8.29 15.09 -0.30
C ARG A 407 -8.20 14.03 -1.40
N MET A 408 -8.15 12.75 -1.02
CA MET A 408 -8.15 11.64 -1.97
C MET A 408 -9.43 11.61 -2.81
N ARG A 409 -10.61 11.77 -2.21
CA ARG A 409 -11.89 11.87 -2.93
C ARG A 409 -11.89 13.02 -3.93
N THR A 410 -11.35 14.18 -3.52
CA THR A 410 -11.28 15.37 -4.37
C THR A 410 -10.39 15.13 -5.59
N TRP A 411 -9.24 14.51 -5.41
CA TRP A 411 -8.39 14.13 -6.53
C TRP A 411 -9.04 13.07 -7.41
N PHE A 412 -9.55 12.02 -6.81
CA PHE A 412 -10.17 10.90 -7.51
C PHE A 412 -11.35 11.33 -8.39
N SER A 413 -12.17 12.28 -7.93
CA SER A 413 -13.28 12.81 -8.71
C SER A 413 -12.85 13.52 -10.00
N ARG A 414 -11.59 13.98 -10.06
CA ARG A 414 -11.01 14.70 -11.21
C ARG A 414 -10.16 13.83 -12.12
N VAL A 415 -9.94 12.56 -11.78
CA VAL A 415 -9.06 11.70 -12.59
C VAL A 415 -9.62 11.51 -14.01
N TRP A 416 -10.92 11.45 -14.15
CA TRP A 416 -11.58 11.25 -15.44
C TRP A 416 -12.25 12.52 -16.00
N SER A 417 -11.93 13.68 -15.44
CA SER A 417 -12.41 14.98 -15.97
C SER A 417 -11.47 15.49 -17.05
#